data_4f2bcabd5124af97762108ede7dbd15d
#
_entry.id   4f2bcabd5124af97762108ede7dbd15d
#
_cell.length_a   1.000
_cell.length_b   1.000
_cell.length_c   1.000
_cell.angle_alpha   90.00
_cell.angle_beta   90.00
_cell.angle_gamma   90.00
#
_symmetry.space_group_name_H-M   'P 1'
#
loop_
_entity.id
_entity.type
_entity.pdbx_description
1 polymer ?
#
loop_
_entity_poly.entity_id
_entity_poly.type
_entity_poly.pdbx_seq_one_letter_code
_entity_poly.pdbx_strand_id
1 'polypeptide(L)'
;MKSLLLTLGLAVVAASAARAESAPIVSTAAPYPTVGSIEKLDPALDALLAPEVKIEKLAEGFRWSEGPVWRAREGDLVFSDVPANTAYRWREGHGVDVFLHPSGNTGVEANASGEGSNGLMLDAQGRLVLCQHSDRRISRLAADGRGFETIVDRFEGKRFNSPNDLCFDRAGNLFFTDPPYGLGREATAELGFHGVFRRATDGTVTVLARDLDRPNGIALSPDEKTLYVANSGDRPGMRTYLMAYALNAEGTVAARRLLFDAEPLRAQRGGGLMDGLKVDARGNIWATGPGGVLILSPEGKHLGTILTGTSTANCCFGGADGSTLYITANNMLLRVATRTKGDGF
;
A
#
# COMPACT_ATOMS: atom_id res chain seq x y z
N MET A 1 38.74 62.59 13.16
CA MET A 1 37.44 61.93 13.11
C MET A 1 37.66 60.50 12.66
N LYS A 2 37.65 59.54 13.58
CA LYS A 2 37.83 58.12 13.30
C LYS A 2 36.47 57.43 13.28
N SER A 3 36.07 56.90 12.11
CA SER A 3 34.83 56.19 11.94
C SER A 3 35.01 54.73 12.37
N LEU A 4 34.18 54.29 13.29
CA LEU A 4 34.15 52.92 13.83
C LEU A 4 33.08 52.13 13.06
N LEU A 5 33.49 51.17 12.23
CA LEU A 5 32.58 50.23 11.58
C LEU A 5 32.30 49.08 12.56
N LEU A 6 31.05 48.96 12.95
CA LEU A 6 30.54 47.83 13.74
C LEU A 6 30.08 46.73 12.77
N THR A 7 30.76 45.62 12.73
CA THR A 7 30.35 44.41 12.00
C THR A 7 29.44 43.57 12.91
N LEU A 8 28.13 43.52 12.56
CA LEU A 8 27.19 42.60 13.19
C LEU A 8 27.36 41.18 12.57
N GLY A 9 27.90 40.27 13.34
CA GLY A 9 27.94 38.86 12.98
C GLY A 9 26.58 38.21 13.22
N LEU A 10 25.91 37.76 12.15
CA LEU A 10 24.70 36.95 12.21
C LEU A 10 25.09 35.50 12.52
N ALA A 11 24.85 35.03 13.74
CA ALA A 11 24.98 33.63 14.10
C ALA A 11 23.74 32.87 13.57
N VAL A 12 23.93 32.08 12.53
CA VAL A 12 22.92 31.12 12.05
C VAL A 12 22.95 29.93 13.00
N VAL A 13 21.98 29.83 13.89
CA VAL A 13 21.72 28.63 14.69
C VAL A 13 21.05 27.64 13.78
N ALA A 14 21.81 26.65 13.29
CA ALA A 14 21.22 25.47 12.63
C ALA A 14 20.50 24.62 13.68
N ALA A 15 19.19 24.72 13.74
CA ALA A 15 18.37 23.78 14.50
C ALA A 15 18.40 22.42 13.75
N SER A 16 19.21 21.49 14.23
CA SER A 16 19.11 20.09 13.85
C SER A 16 17.78 19.56 14.39
N ALA A 17 16.81 19.32 13.50
CA ALA A 17 15.63 18.56 13.87
C ALA A 17 16.08 17.15 14.26
N ALA A 18 16.12 16.87 15.57
CA ALA A 18 16.32 15.53 16.07
C ALA A 18 15.18 14.66 15.49
N ARG A 19 15.53 13.70 14.63
CA ARG A 19 14.60 12.63 14.23
C ARG A 19 14.19 11.93 15.51
N ALA A 20 12.91 11.97 15.86
CA ALA A 20 12.38 11.18 16.96
C ALA A 20 12.78 9.71 16.72
N GLU A 21 13.50 9.12 17.66
CA GLU A 21 13.79 7.69 17.64
C GLU A 21 12.46 6.95 17.62
N SER A 22 12.29 6.03 16.66
CA SER A 22 11.10 5.17 16.63
C SER A 22 11.09 4.29 17.87
N ALA A 23 9.90 4.08 18.43
CA ALA A 23 9.72 3.10 19.49
C ALA A 23 10.27 1.72 19.02
N PRO A 24 10.81 0.89 19.92
CA PRO A 24 11.28 -0.44 19.53
C PRO A 24 10.11 -1.27 19.02
N ILE A 25 10.37 -2.09 17.98
CA ILE A 25 9.36 -3.03 17.47
C ILE A 25 9.11 -4.09 18.53
N VAL A 26 7.84 -4.24 18.91
CA VAL A 26 7.40 -5.22 19.90
C VAL A 26 6.50 -6.24 19.21
N SER A 27 6.98 -7.48 19.15
CA SER A 27 6.15 -8.61 18.73
C SER A 27 5.31 -9.09 19.91
N THR A 28 4.06 -9.43 19.66
CA THR A 28 3.17 -10.03 20.64
C THR A 28 3.17 -11.55 20.50
N ALA A 29 2.76 -12.26 21.54
CA ALA A 29 2.63 -13.72 21.55
C ALA A 29 1.17 -14.12 21.78
N ALA A 30 0.81 -15.33 21.40
CA ALA A 30 -0.52 -15.87 21.67
C ALA A 30 -0.74 -16.11 23.19
N PRO A 31 -1.93 -15.83 23.76
CA PRO A 31 -3.07 -15.23 23.06
C PRO A 31 -2.81 -13.76 22.71
N TYR A 32 -3.02 -13.42 21.44
CA TYR A 32 -2.72 -12.07 20.93
C TYR A 32 -3.65 -11.03 21.55
N PRO A 33 -3.14 -9.83 21.91
CA PRO A 33 -3.99 -8.70 22.29
C PRO A 33 -4.98 -8.35 21.18
N THR A 34 -6.19 -7.96 21.54
CA THR A 34 -7.20 -7.54 20.57
C THR A 34 -7.38 -6.03 20.58
N VAL A 35 -7.67 -5.47 19.42
CA VAL A 35 -7.89 -4.03 19.19
C VAL A 35 -9.15 -3.80 18.36
N GLY A 36 -9.68 -2.58 18.40
CA GLY A 36 -10.78 -2.17 17.51
C GLY A 36 -12.06 -2.99 17.67
N SER A 37 -12.87 -3.01 16.61
CA SER A 37 -14.16 -3.70 16.56
C SER A 37 -14.62 -3.97 15.12
N ILE A 38 -15.66 -4.78 14.94
CA ILE A 38 -16.29 -5.01 13.65
C ILE A 38 -17.62 -4.23 13.61
N GLU A 39 -17.77 -3.35 12.62
CA GLU A 39 -19.02 -2.67 12.33
C GLU A 39 -19.75 -3.45 11.23
N LYS A 40 -20.94 -3.94 11.54
CA LYS A 40 -21.80 -4.64 10.58
C LYS A 40 -22.87 -3.68 10.07
N LEU A 41 -22.91 -3.46 8.76
CA LEU A 41 -23.90 -2.60 8.09
C LEU A 41 -24.91 -3.40 7.28
N ASP A 42 -24.53 -4.62 6.85
CA ASP A 42 -25.37 -5.49 6.05
C ASP A 42 -25.29 -6.95 6.53
N PRO A 43 -26.40 -7.71 6.53
CA PRO A 43 -26.40 -9.15 6.88
C PRO A 43 -25.44 -10.01 6.04
N ALA A 44 -25.12 -9.61 4.80
CA ALA A 44 -24.19 -10.33 3.93
C ALA A 44 -22.77 -10.40 4.51
N LEU A 45 -22.42 -9.52 5.46
CA LEU A 45 -21.13 -9.58 6.15
C LEU A 45 -20.93 -10.90 6.91
N ASP A 46 -21.99 -11.54 7.43
CA ASP A 46 -21.90 -12.79 8.18
C ASP A 46 -21.34 -13.96 7.34
N ALA A 47 -21.46 -13.86 6.02
CA ALA A 47 -20.84 -14.83 5.11
C ALA A 47 -19.32 -14.62 4.94
N LEU A 48 -18.79 -13.48 5.39
CA LEU A 48 -17.38 -13.05 5.21
C LEU A 48 -16.63 -13.02 6.54
N LEU A 49 -17.29 -12.62 7.63
CA LEU A 49 -16.74 -12.55 8.97
C LEU A 49 -17.67 -13.23 9.99
N ALA A 50 -17.10 -13.95 10.94
CA ALA A 50 -17.85 -14.46 12.08
C ALA A 50 -18.27 -13.29 12.99
N PRO A 51 -19.48 -13.32 13.61
CA PRO A 51 -19.95 -12.23 14.46
C PRO A 51 -19.03 -11.92 15.65
N GLU A 52 -18.35 -12.96 16.17
CA GLU A 52 -17.44 -12.86 17.32
C GLU A 52 -15.95 -12.69 16.94
N VAL A 53 -15.63 -12.55 15.66
CA VAL A 53 -14.24 -12.44 15.20
C VAL A 53 -13.54 -11.25 15.86
N LYS A 54 -12.27 -11.44 16.20
CA LYS A 54 -11.43 -10.43 16.84
C LYS A 54 -10.36 -9.94 15.86
N ILE A 55 -9.96 -8.69 16.06
CA ILE A 55 -8.79 -8.10 15.42
C ILE A 55 -7.61 -8.33 16.33
N GLU A 56 -6.70 -9.20 15.97
CA GLU A 56 -5.52 -9.53 16.77
C GLU A 56 -4.35 -8.63 16.39
N LYS A 57 -3.65 -8.09 17.40
CA LYS A 57 -2.42 -7.31 17.22
C LYS A 57 -1.20 -8.22 17.29
N LEU A 58 -0.50 -8.38 16.17
CA LEU A 58 0.67 -9.25 16.02
C LEU A 58 1.98 -8.57 16.41
N ALA A 59 2.08 -7.27 16.08
CA ALA A 59 3.25 -6.44 16.42
C ALA A 59 2.91 -4.95 16.37
N GLU A 60 3.78 -4.13 16.95
CA GLU A 60 3.73 -2.67 16.90
C GLU A 60 5.12 -2.05 17.00
N GLY A 61 5.25 -0.75 16.71
CA GLY A 61 6.50 0.02 16.78
C GLY A 61 7.01 0.46 15.41
N PHE A 62 6.30 0.18 14.32
CA PHE A 62 6.63 0.66 12.97
C PHE A 62 6.39 2.16 12.86
N ARG A 63 7.03 2.81 11.87
CA ARG A 63 6.78 4.21 11.55
C ARG A 63 5.53 4.37 10.71
N TRP A 64 5.41 3.55 9.66
CA TRP A 64 4.24 3.43 8.79
C TRP A 64 4.29 2.08 8.08
N SER A 65 3.54 1.12 8.61
CA SER A 65 3.47 -0.24 8.03
C SER A 65 2.60 -0.25 6.78
N GLU A 66 3.08 -0.92 5.71
CA GLU A 66 2.50 -0.94 4.37
C GLU A 66 2.74 -2.25 3.62
N GLY A 67 2.08 -2.38 2.47
CA GLY A 67 2.32 -3.34 1.41
C GLY A 67 2.48 -4.78 1.86
N PRO A 68 1.58 -5.35 2.67
CA PRO A 68 1.73 -6.71 3.15
C PRO A 68 1.54 -7.73 2.04
N VAL A 69 2.38 -8.78 2.03
CA VAL A 69 2.27 -9.93 1.14
C VAL A 69 2.55 -11.22 1.88
N TRP A 70 1.67 -12.21 1.73
CA TRP A 70 1.85 -13.54 2.29
C TRP A 70 2.68 -14.43 1.37
N ARG A 71 3.73 -15.06 1.90
CA ARG A 71 4.55 -16.05 1.17
C ARG A 71 4.14 -17.46 1.59
N ALA A 72 3.25 -18.06 0.81
CA ALA A 72 2.65 -19.34 1.17
C ALA A 72 3.64 -20.49 1.32
N ARG A 73 4.72 -20.50 0.51
CA ARG A 73 5.77 -21.55 0.57
C ARG A 73 6.60 -21.45 1.86
N GLU A 74 6.87 -20.23 2.32
CA GLU A 74 7.66 -19.91 3.50
C GLU A 74 6.80 -19.87 4.78
N GLY A 75 5.49 -19.74 4.64
CA GLY A 75 4.55 -19.63 5.75
C GLY A 75 4.74 -18.33 6.55
N ASP A 76 5.06 -17.23 5.88
CA ASP A 76 5.34 -15.94 6.52
C ASP A 76 4.72 -14.76 5.78
N LEU A 77 4.63 -13.64 6.48
CA LEU A 77 4.19 -12.36 5.95
C LEU A 77 5.38 -11.42 5.81
N VAL A 78 5.54 -10.81 4.64
CA VAL A 78 6.49 -9.71 4.43
C VAL A 78 5.69 -8.41 4.26
N PHE A 79 6.16 -7.30 4.83
CA PHE A 79 5.52 -5.99 4.74
C PHE A 79 6.56 -4.87 4.86
N SER A 80 6.23 -3.70 4.34
CA SER A 80 7.09 -2.53 4.33
C SER A 80 6.89 -1.66 5.58
N ASP A 81 7.97 -1.06 6.08
CA ASP A 81 7.94 0.16 6.90
C ASP A 81 8.57 1.27 6.05
N VAL A 82 7.71 2.02 5.38
CA VAL A 82 8.09 2.92 4.29
C VAL A 82 9.09 3.99 4.76
N PRO A 83 8.84 4.75 5.86
CA PRO A 83 9.78 5.76 6.31
C PRO A 83 11.07 5.19 6.93
N ALA A 84 11.06 3.91 7.31
CA ALA A 84 12.25 3.23 7.84
C ALA A 84 13.14 2.65 6.74
N ASN A 85 12.72 2.69 5.48
CA ASN A 85 13.40 2.04 4.35
C ASN A 85 13.68 0.56 4.60
N THR A 86 12.73 -0.14 5.26
CA THR A 86 12.89 -1.51 5.73
C THR A 86 11.67 -2.33 5.36
N ALA A 87 11.85 -3.53 4.84
CA ALA A 87 10.83 -4.54 4.82
C ALA A 87 11.05 -5.53 5.96
N TYR A 88 9.98 -5.79 6.69
CA TYR A 88 9.98 -6.75 7.81
C TYR A 88 9.30 -8.04 7.40
N ARG A 89 9.58 -9.10 8.17
CA ARG A 89 8.94 -10.39 8.06
C ARG A 89 8.36 -10.77 9.41
N TRP A 90 7.10 -11.20 9.41
CA TRP A 90 6.45 -11.79 10.58
C TRP A 90 6.20 -13.29 10.36
N ARG A 91 6.41 -14.08 11.39
CA ARG A 91 6.10 -15.52 11.41
C ARG A 91 5.42 -15.90 12.72
N GLU A 92 4.43 -16.78 12.62
CA GLU A 92 3.74 -17.32 13.79
C GLU A 92 4.76 -17.93 14.76
N GLY A 93 4.65 -17.58 16.06
CA GLY A 93 5.54 -18.08 17.13
C GLY A 93 6.97 -17.52 17.13
N HIS A 94 7.35 -16.72 16.12
CA HIS A 94 8.70 -16.11 16.04
C HIS A 94 8.66 -14.57 16.13
N GLY A 95 7.51 -13.96 15.81
CA GLY A 95 7.38 -12.50 15.77
C GLY A 95 7.98 -11.88 14.52
N VAL A 96 8.49 -10.65 14.65
CA VAL A 96 8.98 -9.80 13.54
C VAL A 96 10.50 -9.78 13.52
N ASP A 97 11.08 -9.95 12.33
CA ASP A 97 12.50 -9.71 12.04
C ASP A 97 12.67 -8.84 10.77
N VAL A 98 13.85 -8.24 10.60
CA VAL A 98 14.21 -7.49 9.39
C VAL A 98 14.37 -8.49 8.23
N PHE A 99 13.65 -8.23 7.13
CA PHE A 99 13.75 -9.04 5.92
C PHE A 99 14.66 -8.39 4.87
N LEU A 100 14.48 -7.08 4.62
CA LEU A 100 15.32 -6.29 3.68
C LEU A 100 15.62 -4.92 4.27
N HIS A 101 16.87 -4.51 4.19
CA HIS A 101 17.32 -3.14 4.45
C HIS A 101 18.60 -2.85 3.64
N PRO A 102 18.59 -1.83 2.75
CA PRO A 102 17.48 -0.96 2.35
C PRO A 102 16.43 -1.69 1.51
N SER A 103 15.16 -1.26 1.55
CA SER A 103 14.06 -1.90 0.79
C SER A 103 13.66 -1.14 -0.49
N GLY A 104 13.91 0.18 -0.57
CA GLY A 104 13.46 0.97 -1.72
C GLY A 104 14.14 2.32 -1.90
N ASN A 105 15.07 2.67 -0.99
CA ASN A 105 16.05 3.73 -1.19
C ASN A 105 17.44 3.08 -1.18
N THR A 106 17.89 2.63 -2.34
CA THR A 106 19.15 1.90 -2.50
C THR A 106 20.30 2.79 -3.00
N GLY A 107 20.06 4.10 -3.09
CA GLY A 107 21.05 5.09 -3.55
C GLY A 107 21.07 5.30 -5.06
N VAL A 108 20.06 4.81 -5.78
CA VAL A 108 19.92 5.01 -7.23
C VAL A 108 19.56 6.48 -7.55
N GLU A 109 18.83 7.15 -6.66
CA GLU A 109 18.37 8.53 -6.84
C GLU A 109 19.03 9.49 -5.85
N ALA A 110 19.68 10.52 -6.37
CA ALA A 110 20.42 11.50 -5.54
C ALA A 110 19.51 12.39 -4.68
N ASN A 111 18.26 12.65 -5.13
CA ASN A 111 17.29 13.53 -4.46
C ASN A 111 16.09 12.75 -3.92
N ALA A 112 16.30 11.52 -3.50
CA ALA A 112 15.26 10.65 -2.97
C ALA A 112 14.65 11.18 -1.67
N SER A 113 13.38 10.83 -1.39
CA SER A 113 12.69 11.15 -0.13
C SER A 113 13.32 10.49 1.10
N GLY A 114 14.06 9.40 0.89
CA GLY A 114 14.57 8.53 1.93
C GLY A 114 13.65 7.36 2.26
N GLU A 115 12.48 7.29 1.62
CA GLU A 115 11.49 6.23 1.82
C GLU A 115 11.89 4.92 1.15
N GLY A 116 11.45 3.81 1.73
CA GLY A 116 11.70 2.46 1.26
C GLY A 116 10.71 1.96 0.21
N SER A 117 10.50 0.64 0.22
CA SER A 117 9.41 0.01 -0.51
C SER A 117 8.06 0.37 0.10
N ASN A 118 7.02 0.38 -0.75
CA ASN A 118 5.62 0.48 -0.34
C ASN A 118 4.91 -0.85 -0.67
N GLY A 119 4.11 -0.94 -1.73
CA GLY A 119 3.42 -2.15 -2.14
C GLY A 119 4.38 -3.30 -2.45
N LEU A 120 4.03 -4.49 -1.98
CA LEU A 120 4.74 -5.75 -2.24
C LEU A 120 3.79 -6.76 -2.85
N MET A 121 4.30 -7.58 -3.77
CA MET A 121 3.55 -8.67 -4.40
C MET A 121 4.50 -9.83 -4.75
N LEU A 122 3.98 -11.03 -4.92
CA LEU A 122 4.72 -12.12 -5.51
C LEU A 122 4.39 -12.23 -7.01
N ASP A 123 5.41 -12.47 -7.84
CA ASP A 123 5.17 -12.85 -9.23
C ASP A 123 4.77 -14.33 -9.34
N ALA A 124 4.41 -14.78 -10.54
CA ALA A 124 3.97 -16.15 -10.79
C ALA A 124 5.00 -17.23 -10.40
N GLN A 125 6.27 -16.86 -10.21
CA GLN A 125 7.33 -17.74 -9.74
C GLN A 125 7.55 -17.67 -8.22
N GLY A 126 6.74 -16.87 -7.52
CA GLY A 126 6.84 -16.65 -6.08
C GLY A 126 7.99 -15.72 -5.67
N ARG A 127 8.53 -14.91 -6.60
CA ARG A 127 9.59 -13.94 -6.30
C ARG A 127 8.99 -12.63 -5.86
N LEU A 128 9.61 -11.99 -4.87
CA LEU A 128 9.13 -10.73 -4.32
C LEU A 128 9.35 -9.58 -5.32
N VAL A 129 8.28 -8.86 -5.61
CA VAL A 129 8.25 -7.62 -6.41
C VAL A 129 7.88 -6.46 -5.50
N LEU A 130 8.59 -5.34 -5.64
CA LEU A 130 8.51 -4.19 -4.76
C LEU A 130 8.26 -2.90 -5.55
N CYS A 131 7.35 -2.07 -5.07
CA CYS A 131 7.28 -0.66 -5.42
C CYS A 131 8.32 0.09 -4.58
N GLN A 132 9.41 0.52 -5.19
CA GLN A 132 10.51 1.24 -4.52
C GLN A 132 10.31 2.74 -4.68
N HIS A 133 9.82 3.41 -3.63
CA HIS A 133 9.45 4.83 -3.67
C HIS A 133 10.62 5.72 -4.07
N SER A 134 11.69 5.71 -3.28
CA SER A 134 12.84 6.59 -3.51
C SER A 134 13.62 6.24 -4.77
N ASP A 135 13.72 4.97 -5.13
CA ASP A 135 14.36 4.55 -6.38
C ASP A 135 13.46 4.75 -7.61
N ARG A 136 12.19 5.15 -7.42
CA ARG A 136 11.22 5.52 -8.47
C ARG A 136 11.03 4.41 -9.51
N ARG A 137 10.92 3.16 -9.03
CA ARG A 137 10.82 1.97 -9.88
C ARG A 137 10.01 0.86 -9.25
N ILE A 138 9.61 -0.08 -10.08
CA ILE A 138 9.22 -1.42 -9.63
C ILE A 138 10.38 -2.36 -9.91
N SER A 139 10.77 -3.11 -8.90
CA SER A 139 11.86 -4.07 -8.96
C SER A 139 11.45 -5.42 -8.43
N ARG A 140 12.24 -6.43 -8.79
CA ARG A 140 12.17 -7.77 -8.24
C ARG A 140 13.39 -8.01 -7.36
N LEU A 141 13.19 -8.65 -6.21
CA LEU A 141 14.29 -9.13 -5.40
C LEU A 141 15.07 -10.21 -6.19
N ALA A 142 16.38 -10.02 -6.31
CA ALA A 142 17.24 -10.98 -7.00
C ALA A 142 17.25 -12.34 -6.28
N ALA A 143 17.56 -13.41 -7.00
CA ALA A 143 17.53 -14.77 -6.48
C ALA A 143 18.50 -15.02 -5.30
N ASP A 144 19.56 -14.23 -5.20
CA ASP A 144 20.52 -14.24 -4.08
C ASP A 144 19.99 -13.53 -2.81
N GLY A 145 18.82 -12.90 -2.89
CA GLY A 145 18.18 -12.17 -1.80
C GLY A 145 18.87 -10.84 -1.43
N ARG A 146 19.81 -10.34 -2.23
CA ARG A 146 20.64 -9.17 -1.88
C ARG A 146 20.52 -7.99 -2.84
N GLY A 147 20.18 -8.22 -4.09
CA GLY A 147 20.08 -7.19 -5.12
C GLY A 147 18.66 -7.05 -5.63
N PHE A 148 18.48 -6.09 -6.53
CA PHE A 148 17.19 -5.83 -7.17
C PHE A 148 17.34 -5.80 -8.68
N GLU A 149 16.45 -6.49 -9.37
CA GLU A 149 16.30 -6.43 -10.83
C GLU A 149 15.19 -5.43 -11.15
N THR A 150 15.50 -4.35 -11.88
CA THR A 150 14.49 -3.37 -12.30
C THR A 150 13.54 -4.03 -13.30
N ILE A 151 12.24 -4.03 -13.00
CA ILE A 151 11.18 -4.46 -13.92
C ILE A 151 10.78 -3.29 -14.81
N VAL A 152 10.55 -2.11 -14.20
CA VAL A 152 10.18 -0.88 -14.92
C VAL A 152 10.50 0.34 -14.06
N ASP A 153 11.06 1.39 -14.70
CA ASP A 153 11.41 2.65 -14.03
C ASP A 153 11.03 3.89 -14.86
N ARG A 154 10.53 3.70 -16.11
CA ARG A 154 10.24 4.78 -17.05
C ARG A 154 9.00 4.53 -17.87
N PHE A 155 8.36 5.63 -18.26
CA PHE A 155 7.34 5.69 -19.28
C PHE A 155 7.70 6.81 -20.28
N GLU A 156 7.78 6.48 -21.58
CA GLU A 156 8.18 7.42 -22.65
C GLU A 156 9.49 8.16 -22.34
N GLY A 157 10.48 7.45 -21.80
CA GLY A 157 11.80 7.98 -21.44
C GLY A 157 11.85 8.78 -20.13
N LYS A 158 10.72 9.12 -19.50
CA LYS A 158 10.61 9.85 -18.24
C LYS A 158 10.51 8.90 -17.07
N ARG A 159 11.13 9.27 -15.94
CA ARG A 159 11.04 8.51 -14.68
C ARG A 159 9.62 8.55 -14.11
N PHE A 160 9.19 7.46 -13.50
CA PHE A 160 7.98 7.44 -12.67
C PHE A 160 8.10 8.43 -11.50
N ASN A 161 6.97 8.80 -10.90
CA ASN A 161 6.98 9.61 -9.68
C ASN A 161 7.51 8.78 -8.50
N SER A 162 6.69 7.87 -8.02
CA SER A 162 7.06 6.89 -6.99
C SER A 162 6.02 5.76 -6.97
N PRO A 163 6.23 4.68 -7.74
CA PRO A 163 5.30 3.56 -7.78
C PRO A 163 4.90 3.11 -6.39
N ASN A 164 3.56 2.99 -6.14
CA ASN A 164 3.02 2.84 -4.80
C ASN A 164 2.48 1.43 -4.52
N ASP A 165 1.48 0.95 -5.28
CA ASP A 165 0.91 -0.39 -5.13
C ASP A 165 0.80 -1.09 -6.48
N LEU A 166 0.65 -2.42 -6.47
CA LEU A 166 0.71 -3.25 -7.67
C LEU A 166 -0.13 -4.52 -7.56
N CYS A 167 -0.55 -5.02 -8.72
CA CYS A 167 -1.10 -6.36 -8.87
C CYS A 167 -0.71 -6.96 -10.23
N PHE A 168 -0.82 -8.27 -10.35
CA PHE A 168 -0.62 -9.00 -11.60
C PHE A 168 -1.93 -9.62 -12.07
N ASP A 169 -2.14 -9.72 -13.39
CA ASP A 169 -3.11 -10.64 -13.95
C ASP A 169 -2.49 -12.06 -14.09
N ARG A 170 -3.32 -13.06 -14.40
CA ARG A 170 -2.87 -14.46 -14.57
C ARG A 170 -1.93 -14.66 -15.76
N ALA A 171 -1.94 -13.73 -16.72
CA ALA A 171 -1.01 -13.71 -17.84
C ALA A 171 0.38 -13.13 -17.47
N GLY A 172 0.51 -12.54 -16.28
CA GLY A 172 1.76 -11.94 -15.77
C GLY A 172 1.96 -10.50 -16.17
N ASN A 173 0.92 -9.82 -16.68
CA ASN A 173 0.98 -8.37 -16.87
C ASN A 173 0.88 -7.68 -15.51
N LEU A 174 1.69 -6.63 -15.34
CA LEU A 174 1.78 -5.85 -14.11
C LEU A 174 0.92 -4.59 -14.22
N PHE A 175 0.06 -4.36 -13.22
CA PHE A 175 -0.70 -3.13 -13.05
C PHE A 175 -0.18 -2.40 -11.81
N PHE A 176 -0.01 -1.09 -11.89
CA PHE A 176 0.53 -0.32 -10.76
C PHE A 176 0.09 1.14 -10.77
N THR A 177 0.21 1.77 -9.61
CA THR A 177 -0.09 3.18 -9.38
C THR A 177 1.19 3.97 -9.15
N ASP A 178 1.21 5.25 -9.56
CA ASP A 178 2.39 6.12 -9.53
C ASP A 178 2.06 7.53 -8.98
N PRO A 179 1.67 7.64 -7.69
CA PRO A 179 1.49 8.91 -7.00
C PRO A 179 2.85 9.54 -6.62
N PRO A 180 2.90 10.79 -6.14
CA PRO A 180 4.15 11.50 -5.88
C PRO A 180 4.70 11.34 -4.44
N TYR A 181 4.21 10.39 -3.63
CA TYR A 181 4.56 10.29 -2.21
C TYR A 181 6.06 10.14 -1.94
N GLY A 182 6.74 9.29 -2.72
CA GLY A 182 8.17 9.03 -2.60
C GLY A 182 9.08 10.07 -3.29
N LEU A 183 8.53 11.13 -3.87
CA LEU A 183 9.35 12.23 -4.38
C LEU A 183 9.87 13.08 -3.21
N GLY A 184 11.18 13.28 -3.12
CA GLY A 184 11.78 14.14 -2.11
C GLY A 184 11.33 15.60 -2.20
N ARG A 185 11.04 16.05 -3.43
CA ARG A 185 10.38 17.33 -3.75
C ARG A 185 9.55 17.17 -5.01
N GLU A 186 8.36 17.72 -5.04
CA GLU A 186 7.47 17.66 -6.22
C GLU A 186 8.08 18.24 -7.50
N ALA A 187 9.01 19.18 -7.36
CA ALA A 187 9.75 19.76 -8.49
C ALA A 187 10.56 18.73 -9.32
N THR A 188 10.68 17.49 -8.85
CA THR A 188 11.38 16.41 -9.56
C THR A 188 10.44 15.50 -10.37
N ALA A 189 9.13 15.76 -10.37
CA ALA A 189 8.16 15.02 -11.18
C ALA A 189 8.39 15.25 -12.68
N GLU A 190 8.70 14.18 -13.42
CA GLU A 190 8.98 14.26 -14.85
C GLU A 190 7.75 14.02 -15.71
N LEU A 191 6.80 13.19 -15.24
CA LEU A 191 5.61 12.79 -16.01
C LEU A 191 4.56 13.91 -16.13
N GLY A 192 4.44 14.77 -15.11
CA GLY A 192 3.45 15.85 -15.09
C GLY A 192 2.02 15.39 -14.78
N PHE A 193 1.83 14.12 -14.38
CA PHE A 193 0.57 13.54 -13.92
C PHE A 193 0.83 12.38 -12.97
N HIS A 194 -0.19 11.97 -12.21
CA HIS A 194 -0.17 10.77 -11.39
C HIS A 194 -0.91 9.67 -12.15
N GLY A 195 -0.21 8.57 -12.45
CA GLY A 195 -0.72 7.57 -13.39
C GLY A 195 -1.16 6.26 -12.76
N VAL A 196 -2.08 5.59 -13.45
CA VAL A 196 -2.32 4.16 -13.34
C VAL A 196 -1.78 3.53 -14.61
N PHE A 197 -0.93 2.52 -14.48
CA PHE A 197 -0.19 1.94 -15.59
C PHE A 197 -0.41 0.44 -15.69
N ARG A 198 -0.25 -0.10 -16.90
CA ARG A 198 -0.08 -1.52 -17.19
C ARG A 198 1.24 -1.73 -17.89
N ARG A 199 2.06 -2.67 -17.41
CA ARG A 199 3.22 -3.19 -18.13
C ARG A 199 2.91 -4.61 -18.60
N ALA A 200 2.85 -4.79 -19.91
CA ALA A 200 2.66 -6.09 -20.53
C ALA A 200 3.92 -6.97 -20.35
N THR A 201 3.76 -8.28 -20.51
CA THR A 201 4.87 -9.25 -20.39
C THR A 201 5.98 -9.02 -21.41
N ASP A 202 5.67 -8.42 -22.58
CA ASP A 202 6.66 -8.02 -23.59
C ASP A 202 7.44 -6.74 -23.21
N GLY A 203 7.12 -6.11 -22.09
CA GLY A 203 7.74 -4.88 -21.60
C GLY A 203 7.02 -3.59 -21.99
N THR A 204 6.00 -3.64 -22.84
CA THR A 204 5.22 -2.46 -23.24
C THR A 204 4.50 -1.85 -22.05
N VAL A 205 4.66 -0.55 -21.81
CA VAL A 205 3.98 0.20 -20.74
C VAL A 205 2.88 1.06 -21.34
N THR A 206 1.67 0.94 -20.79
CA THR A 206 0.47 1.68 -21.20
C THR A 206 -0.10 2.45 -20.02
N VAL A 207 -0.53 3.70 -20.23
CA VAL A 207 -1.29 4.46 -19.23
C VAL A 207 -2.75 4.06 -19.30
N LEU A 208 -3.32 3.68 -18.16
CA LEU A 208 -4.73 3.31 -18.02
C LEU A 208 -5.59 4.49 -17.55
N ALA A 209 -5.05 5.33 -16.63
CA ALA A 209 -5.72 6.54 -16.14
C ALA A 209 -4.70 7.62 -15.77
N ARG A 210 -5.12 8.91 -15.90
CA ARG A 210 -4.30 10.10 -15.58
C ARG A 210 -5.10 11.13 -14.77
N ASP A 211 -6.30 10.81 -14.36
CA ASP A 211 -7.29 11.73 -13.82
C ASP A 211 -7.56 11.52 -12.33
N LEU A 212 -6.77 10.69 -11.68
CA LEU A 212 -6.77 10.52 -10.24
C LEU A 212 -5.80 11.51 -9.59
N ASP A 213 -6.22 12.11 -8.46
CA ASP A 213 -5.34 13.03 -7.72
C ASP A 213 -4.14 12.29 -7.12
N ARG A 214 -4.41 11.16 -6.49
CA ARG A 214 -3.44 10.31 -5.77
C ARG A 214 -3.83 8.84 -5.94
N PRO A 215 -3.60 8.21 -7.11
CA PRO A 215 -3.86 6.79 -7.28
C PRO A 215 -3.00 5.99 -6.30
N ASN A 216 -3.63 5.05 -5.57
CA ASN A 216 -3.00 4.33 -4.48
C ASN A 216 -3.24 2.82 -4.63
N GLY A 217 -4.00 2.17 -3.76
CA GLY A 217 -4.27 0.75 -3.83
C GLY A 217 -4.87 0.32 -5.17
N ILE A 218 -4.50 -0.87 -5.63
CA ILE A 218 -4.89 -1.41 -6.92
C ILE A 218 -5.12 -2.91 -6.85
N ALA A 219 -6.21 -3.40 -7.44
CA ALA A 219 -6.49 -4.84 -7.55
C ALA A 219 -7.40 -5.15 -8.74
N LEU A 220 -7.32 -6.38 -9.26
CA LEU A 220 -8.22 -6.90 -10.27
C LEU A 220 -9.40 -7.65 -9.63
N SER A 221 -10.53 -7.68 -10.32
CA SER A 221 -11.61 -8.62 -10.02
C SER A 221 -11.18 -10.06 -10.33
N PRO A 222 -11.83 -11.10 -9.74
CA PRO A 222 -11.45 -12.50 -9.97
C PRO A 222 -11.56 -12.94 -11.45
N ASP A 223 -12.39 -12.31 -12.24
CA ASP A 223 -12.49 -12.53 -13.69
C ASP A 223 -11.54 -11.66 -14.53
N GLU A 224 -10.73 -10.81 -13.86
CA GLU A 224 -9.75 -9.87 -14.44
C GLU A 224 -10.35 -8.84 -15.42
N LYS A 225 -11.67 -8.65 -15.40
CA LYS A 225 -12.35 -7.69 -16.27
C LYS A 225 -12.54 -6.32 -15.65
N THR A 226 -12.30 -6.19 -14.35
CA THR A 226 -12.41 -4.92 -13.64
C THR A 226 -11.14 -4.64 -12.86
N LEU A 227 -10.56 -3.46 -13.07
CA LEU A 227 -9.46 -2.94 -12.26
C LEU A 227 -10.04 -1.95 -11.24
N TYR A 228 -9.84 -2.20 -9.97
CA TYR A 228 -10.19 -1.31 -8.88
C TYR A 228 -8.99 -0.46 -8.50
N VAL A 229 -9.19 0.85 -8.34
CA VAL A 229 -8.12 1.78 -7.95
C VAL A 229 -8.65 2.75 -6.89
N ALA A 230 -7.98 2.82 -5.76
CA ALA A 230 -8.22 3.81 -4.72
C ALA A 230 -7.62 5.17 -5.12
N ASN A 231 -8.34 6.26 -4.80
CA ASN A 231 -7.82 7.62 -4.86
C ASN A 231 -7.73 8.18 -3.45
N SER A 232 -6.52 8.54 -3.02
CA SER A 232 -6.19 9.01 -1.67
C SER A 232 -6.00 10.53 -1.65
N GLY A 233 -7.03 11.29 -1.98
CA GLY A 233 -6.93 12.75 -1.97
C GLY A 233 -6.61 13.30 -0.57
N ASP A 234 -5.39 13.76 -0.35
CA ASP A 234 -4.82 14.14 0.94
C ASP A 234 -4.74 15.65 1.17
N ARG A 235 -5.09 16.47 0.16
CA ARG A 235 -5.01 17.93 0.21
C ARG A 235 -6.39 18.57 0.07
N PRO A 236 -6.56 19.83 0.51
CA PRO A 236 -7.82 20.58 0.31
C PRO A 236 -8.26 20.57 -1.16
N GLY A 237 -9.51 20.19 -1.39
CA GLY A 237 -10.10 20.07 -2.73
C GLY A 237 -9.93 18.72 -3.40
N MET A 238 -9.05 17.86 -2.92
CA MET A 238 -8.94 16.47 -3.35
C MET A 238 -9.93 15.58 -2.60
N ARG A 239 -10.34 14.47 -3.24
CA ARG A 239 -11.34 13.55 -2.70
C ARG A 239 -10.78 12.16 -2.49
N THR A 240 -11.40 11.40 -1.57
CA THR A 240 -11.07 9.99 -1.34
C THR A 240 -12.22 9.09 -1.79
N TYR A 241 -11.94 8.17 -2.69
CA TYR A 241 -12.92 7.29 -3.32
C TYR A 241 -12.29 6.07 -3.96
N LEU A 242 -13.11 5.10 -4.37
CA LEU A 242 -12.72 3.92 -5.13
C LEU A 242 -13.31 3.98 -6.54
N MET A 243 -12.46 3.81 -7.56
CA MET A 243 -12.84 3.70 -8.97
C MET A 243 -12.86 2.25 -9.42
N ALA A 244 -13.75 1.95 -10.36
CA ALA A 244 -13.75 0.70 -11.12
C ALA A 244 -13.58 1.00 -12.60
N TYR A 245 -12.58 0.38 -13.21
CA TYR A 245 -12.26 0.48 -14.63
C TYR A 245 -12.57 -0.86 -15.29
N ALA A 246 -13.54 -0.89 -16.22
CA ALA A 246 -13.77 -2.06 -17.04
C ALA A 246 -12.65 -2.20 -18.08
N LEU A 247 -12.02 -3.37 -18.14
CA LEU A 247 -10.94 -3.67 -19.07
C LEU A 247 -11.48 -4.41 -20.29
N ASN A 248 -10.94 -4.10 -21.46
CA ASN A 248 -11.15 -4.86 -22.69
C ASN A 248 -10.15 -6.04 -22.78
N ALA A 249 -10.24 -6.83 -23.84
CA ALA A 249 -9.38 -8.00 -24.06
C ALA A 249 -7.87 -7.66 -24.16
N GLU A 250 -7.55 -6.44 -24.58
CA GLU A 250 -6.19 -5.93 -24.68
C GLU A 250 -5.64 -5.44 -23.33
N GLY A 251 -6.46 -5.46 -22.27
CA GLY A 251 -6.11 -4.98 -20.93
C GLY A 251 -6.03 -3.45 -20.84
N THR A 252 -6.74 -2.73 -21.74
CA THR A 252 -6.92 -1.28 -21.68
C THR A 252 -8.32 -0.92 -21.19
N VAL A 253 -8.52 0.34 -20.78
CA VAL A 253 -9.78 0.80 -20.18
C VAL A 253 -10.83 1.01 -21.25
N ALA A 254 -11.94 0.26 -21.16
CA ALA A 254 -13.12 0.41 -22.00
C ALA A 254 -14.15 1.39 -21.40
N ALA A 255 -14.32 1.36 -20.08
CA ALA A 255 -15.24 2.22 -19.34
C ALA A 255 -14.76 2.40 -17.90
N ARG A 256 -15.29 3.42 -17.21
CA ARG A 256 -15.00 3.67 -15.80
C ARG A 256 -16.23 4.14 -15.05
N ARG A 257 -16.27 3.86 -13.75
CA ARG A 257 -17.29 4.37 -12.86
C ARG A 257 -16.74 4.64 -11.46
N LEU A 258 -17.30 5.60 -10.77
CA LEU A 258 -17.13 5.74 -9.33
C LEU A 258 -17.82 4.52 -8.69
N LEU A 259 -17.04 3.71 -7.97
CA LEU A 259 -17.58 2.53 -7.30
C LEU A 259 -18.06 2.86 -5.90
N PHE A 260 -17.25 3.62 -5.15
CA PHE A 260 -17.56 3.99 -3.78
C PHE A 260 -17.00 5.39 -3.46
N ASP A 261 -17.87 6.28 -2.97
CA ASP A 261 -17.48 7.60 -2.47
C ASP A 261 -17.24 7.51 -0.97
N ALA A 262 -15.99 7.67 -0.53
CA ALA A 262 -15.61 7.58 0.87
C ALA A 262 -15.67 8.92 1.64
N GLU A 263 -15.94 10.05 0.96
CA GLU A 263 -16.01 11.38 1.61
C GLU A 263 -17.03 11.46 2.74
N PRO A 264 -18.26 10.90 2.61
CA PRO A 264 -19.21 10.90 3.71
C PRO A 264 -18.69 10.18 4.96
N LEU A 265 -18.01 9.04 4.78
CA LEU A 265 -17.40 8.30 5.89
C LEU A 265 -16.20 9.05 6.47
N ARG A 266 -15.38 9.66 5.63
CA ARG A 266 -14.25 10.50 6.07
C ARG A 266 -14.72 11.65 6.96
N ALA A 267 -15.78 12.33 6.55
CA ALA A 267 -16.39 13.41 7.34
C ALA A 267 -16.96 12.89 8.67
N GLN A 268 -17.66 11.74 8.65
CA GLN A 268 -18.27 11.14 9.84
C GLN A 268 -17.23 10.65 10.86
N ARG A 269 -16.11 10.07 10.37
CA ARG A 269 -15.08 9.42 11.20
C ARG A 269 -13.89 10.32 11.53
N GLY A 270 -13.90 11.57 11.08
CA GLY A 270 -12.86 12.55 11.39
C GLY A 270 -11.53 12.30 10.68
N GLY A 271 -11.53 11.57 9.56
CA GLY A 271 -10.32 11.31 8.77
C GLY A 271 -10.28 9.95 8.11
N GLY A 272 -9.09 9.59 7.58
CA GLY A 272 -8.85 8.36 6.81
C GLY A 272 -9.03 8.58 5.31
N LEU A 273 -8.22 7.89 4.53
CA LEU A 273 -8.22 7.93 3.07
C LEU A 273 -8.38 6.51 2.53
N MET A 274 -8.97 6.36 1.36
CA MET A 274 -8.90 5.11 0.62
C MET A 274 -7.43 4.87 0.25
N ASP A 275 -6.91 3.70 0.62
CA ASP A 275 -5.50 3.37 0.48
C ASP A 275 -5.36 1.98 -0.16
N GLY A 276 -4.63 1.03 0.40
CA GLY A 276 -4.47 -0.30 -0.15
C GLY A 276 -5.75 -1.12 -0.21
N LEU A 277 -5.84 -2.07 -1.12
CA LEU A 277 -7.01 -2.95 -1.25
C LEU A 277 -6.65 -4.33 -1.79
N LYS A 278 -7.51 -5.31 -1.48
CA LYS A 278 -7.49 -6.66 -2.05
C LYS A 278 -8.92 -7.13 -2.37
N VAL A 279 -9.02 -8.12 -3.24
CA VAL A 279 -10.29 -8.73 -3.64
C VAL A 279 -10.31 -10.17 -3.16
N ASP A 280 -11.46 -10.63 -2.64
CA ASP A 280 -11.63 -12.03 -2.28
C ASP A 280 -12.14 -12.88 -3.48
N ALA A 281 -12.09 -14.19 -3.34
CA ALA A 281 -12.51 -15.13 -4.38
C ALA A 281 -13.99 -15.02 -4.79
N ARG A 282 -14.81 -14.28 -4.02
CA ARG A 282 -16.20 -13.97 -4.32
C ARG A 282 -16.39 -12.62 -4.99
N GLY A 283 -15.29 -11.87 -5.19
CA GLY A 283 -15.28 -10.53 -5.78
C GLY A 283 -15.56 -9.40 -4.80
N ASN A 284 -15.69 -9.64 -3.49
CA ASN A 284 -15.82 -8.57 -2.52
C ASN A 284 -14.49 -7.83 -2.39
N ILE A 285 -14.57 -6.53 -2.21
CA ILE A 285 -13.41 -5.65 -2.14
C ILE A 285 -13.14 -5.30 -0.67
N TRP A 286 -11.93 -5.58 -0.22
CA TRP A 286 -11.42 -5.30 1.13
C TRP A 286 -10.47 -4.12 1.00
N ALA A 287 -11.01 -2.90 1.13
CA ALA A 287 -10.28 -1.67 0.89
C ALA A 287 -10.05 -0.92 2.19
N THR A 288 -8.81 -0.53 2.46
CA THR A 288 -8.53 0.35 3.58
C THR A 288 -9.09 1.75 3.30
N GLY A 289 -9.53 2.42 4.35
CA GLY A 289 -10.22 3.69 4.21
C GLY A 289 -10.60 4.33 5.56
N PRO A 290 -11.52 5.27 5.56
CA PRO A 290 -11.95 5.92 6.79
C PRO A 290 -12.42 4.91 7.85
N GLY A 291 -11.68 4.83 8.98
CA GLY A 291 -11.97 3.97 10.13
C GLY A 291 -11.27 2.61 10.13
N GLY A 292 -10.79 2.09 8.99
CA GLY A 292 -10.15 0.78 8.94
C GLY A 292 -10.26 0.09 7.59
N VAL A 293 -10.64 -1.19 7.54
CA VAL A 293 -10.85 -1.92 6.28
C VAL A 293 -12.35 -1.95 5.98
N LEU A 294 -12.76 -1.28 4.92
CA LEU A 294 -14.11 -1.28 4.36
C LEU A 294 -14.32 -2.55 3.55
N ILE A 295 -15.40 -3.27 3.79
CA ILE A 295 -15.78 -4.47 3.03
C ILE A 295 -16.93 -4.10 2.12
N LEU A 296 -16.67 -4.13 0.81
CA LEU A 296 -17.64 -3.74 -0.22
C LEU A 296 -18.01 -4.93 -1.07
N SER A 297 -19.28 -4.99 -1.52
CA SER A 297 -19.67 -5.93 -2.56
C SER A 297 -19.03 -5.54 -3.91
N PRO A 298 -19.06 -6.42 -4.94
CA PRO A 298 -18.56 -6.08 -6.28
C PRO A 298 -19.26 -4.87 -6.92
N GLU A 299 -20.51 -4.59 -6.50
CA GLU A 299 -21.28 -3.44 -6.96
C GLU A 299 -20.94 -2.14 -6.20
N GLY A 300 -20.17 -2.22 -5.10
CA GLY A 300 -19.77 -1.10 -4.26
C GLY A 300 -20.68 -0.87 -3.04
N LYS A 301 -21.55 -1.82 -2.69
CA LYS A 301 -22.34 -1.73 -1.46
C LYS A 301 -21.44 -1.95 -0.25
N HIS A 302 -21.49 -1.04 0.73
CA HIS A 302 -20.74 -1.16 1.97
C HIS A 302 -21.40 -2.17 2.91
N LEU A 303 -20.75 -3.30 3.13
CA LEU A 303 -21.26 -4.41 3.94
C LEU A 303 -20.89 -4.25 5.42
N GLY A 304 -19.75 -3.66 5.71
CA GLY A 304 -19.25 -3.42 7.05
C GLY A 304 -17.80 -2.96 7.07
N THR A 305 -17.27 -2.70 8.26
CA THR A 305 -15.90 -2.21 8.45
C THR A 305 -15.19 -2.96 9.57
N ILE A 306 -13.95 -3.35 9.33
CA ILE A 306 -13.01 -3.73 10.39
C ILE A 306 -12.41 -2.44 10.92
N LEU A 307 -12.92 -1.95 12.06
CA LEU A 307 -12.50 -0.71 12.71
C LEU A 307 -11.20 -0.97 13.49
N THR A 308 -10.07 -0.51 12.97
CA THR A 308 -8.74 -0.75 13.57
C THR A 308 -8.39 0.21 14.71
N GLY A 309 -9.12 1.33 14.81
CA GLY A 309 -8.85 2.39 15.79
C GLY A 309 -7.72 3.34 15.39
N THR A 310 -7.14 3.18 14.21
CA THR A 310 -6.08 4.05 13.67
C THR A 310 -6.15 4.11 12.14
N SER A 311 -5.32 4.95 11.52
CA SER A 311 -5.15 4.97 10.06
C SER A 311 -4.68 3.61 9.57
N THR A 312 -5.34 3.09 8.55
CA THR A 312 -5.09 1.76 8.00
C THR A 312 -4.60 1.91 6.58
N ALA A 313 -3.44 1.37 6.31
CA ALA A 313 -2.72 1.59 5.06
C ALA A 313 -3.04 0.52 4.01
N ASN A 314 -2.88 -0.78 4.34
CA ASN A 314 -3.05 -1.84 3.36
C ASN A 314 -3.50 -3.15 4.03
N CYS A 315 -3.82 -4.16 3.23
CA CYS A 315 -4.14 -5.49 3.71
C CYS A 315 -3.73 -6.56 2.69
N CYS A 316 -3.62 -7.81 3.14
CA CYS A 316 -3.50 -8.96 2.25
C CYS A 316 -4.13 -10.19 2.87
N PHE A 317 -4.63 -11.08 2.03
CA PHE A 317 -5.01 -12.42 2.46
C PHE A 317 -3.79 -13.32 2.59
N GLY A 318 -3.86 -14.29 3.52
CA GLY A 318 -2.79 -15.23 3.76
C GLY A 318 -3.21 -16.32 4.76
N GLY A 319 -2.23 -16.89 5.45
CA GLY A 319 -2.46 -18.07 6.28
C GLY A 319 -2.43 -19.35 5.46
N ALA A 320 -2.61 -20.50 6.12
CA ALA A 320 -2.46 -21.82 5.51
C ALA A 320 -3.44 -22.07 4.35
N ASP A 321 -4.61 -21.45 4.40
CA ASP A 321 -5.70 -21.66 3.44
C ASP A 321 -6.18 -20.37 2.74
N GLY A 322 -5.48 -19.24 2.96
CA GLY A 322 -5.84 -17.94 2.38
C GLY A 322 -7.00 -17.22 3.07
N SER A 323 -7.47 -17.69 4.23
CA SER A 323 -8.62 -17.12 4.95
C SER A 323 -8.25 -16.19 6.09
N THR A 324 -6.99 -15.83 6.25
CA THR A 324 -6.54 -14.83 7.22
C THR A 324 -6.28 -13.51 6.52
N LEU A 325 -6.94 -12.44 6.95
CA LEU A 325 -6.65 -11.09 6.49
C LEU A 325 -5.58 -10.47 7.41
N TYR A 326 -4.41 -10.18 6.88
CA TYR A 326 -3.39 -9.37 7.54
C TYR A 326 -3.58 -7.91 7.17
N ILE A 327 -3.39 -7.01 8.13
CA ILE A 327 -3.68 -5.57 7.97
C ILE A 327 -2.49 -4.78 8.50
N THR A 328 -1.95 -3.89 7.69
CA THR A 328 -0.99 -2.87 8.11
C THR A 328 -1.75 -1.60 8.50
N ALA A 329 -1.57 -1.16 9.76
CA ALA A 329 -2.35 -0.08 10.34
C ALA A 329 -1.45 0.85 11.14
N ASN A 330 -0.98 1.93 10.50
CA ASN A 330 -0.07 2.92 11.07
C ASN A 330 1.21 2.22 11.60
N ASN A 331 1.35 2.14 12.92
CA ASN A 331 2.50 1.52 13.59
C ASN A 331 2.26 0.05 13.99
N MET A 332 1.18 -0.58 13.51
CA MET A 332 0.78 -1.93 13.92
C MET A 332 0.67 -2.89 12.74
N LEU A 333 0.92 -4.16 13.02
CA LEU A 333 0.53 -5.30 12.21
C LEU A 333 -0.61 -6.04 12.90
N LEU A 334 -1.73 -6.23 12.19
CA LEU A 334 -2.94 -6.85 12.69
C LEU A 334 -3.32 -8.06 11.84
N ARG A 335 -4.21 -8.93 12.38
CA ARG A 335 -4.88 -9.98 11.58
C ARG A 335 -6.31 -10.20 12.03
N VAL A 336 -7.11 -10.73 11.08
CA VAL A 336 -8.50 -11.11 11.28
C VAL A 336 -8.76 -12.42 10.56
N ALA A 337 -9.37 -13.39 11.23
CA ALA A 337 -9.84 -14.61 10.57
C ALA A 337 -11.10 -14.32 9.75
N THR A 338 -11.16 -14.80 8.51
CA THR A 338 -12.29 -14.58 7.60
C THR A 338 -12.96 -15.89 7.24
N ARG A 339 -14.18 -15.81 6.66
CA ARG A 339 -14.95 -16.93 6.07
C ARG A 339 -14.84 -16.96 4.56
N THR A 340 -13.93 -16.20 4.00
CA THR A 340 -13.62 -16.17 2.57
C THR A 340 -12.11 -16.28 2.39
N LYS A 341 -11.66 -16.41 1.15
CA LYS A 341 -10.25 -16.47 0.78
C LYS A 341 -9.93 -15.32 -0.14
N GLY A 342 -8.67 -14.89 -0.15
CA GLY A 342 -8.19 -13.98 -1.17
C GLY A 342 -8.30 -14.58 -2.57
N ASP A 343 -8.47 -13.75 -3.59
CA ASP A 343 -8.34 -14.22 -4.97
C ASP A 343 -6.92 -14.74 -5.22
N GLY A 344 -6.84 -15.92 -5.82
CA GLY A 344 -5.55 -16.61 -6.07
C GLY A 344 -5.12 -17.62 -4.99
N PHE A 345 -5.97 -17.92 -3.97
CA PHE A 345 -5.76 -18.96 -2.94
C PHE A 345 -6.60 -20.21 -3.15
#